data_488d9a0aeeff56445d0f84515b4ad6eb
#
_entry.id   488d9a0aeeff56445d0f84515b4ad6eb
#
_cell.length_a   1.000
_cell.length_b   1.000
_cell.length_c   1.000
_cell.angle_alpha   90.00
_cell.angle_beta   90.00
_cell.angle_gamma   90.00
#
_symmetry.space_group_name_H-M   'P 1'
#
loop_
_entity.id
_entity.type
_entity.pdbx_description
1 polymer ?
#
loop_
_entity_poly.entity_id
_entity_poly.type
_entity_poly.pdbx_seq_one_letter_code
_entity_poly.pdbx_strand_id
1 'polypeptide(L)'
;MSRAGLGLPKTVFTNYSKDVERTLKEVGGAPVIIKLLEGTQGLGVVLAENKKAAVSVIEAFNGLKARVIVQEFIKESRGEDIRAFVVDGHVVGAMVRTAKEGEFRSNLHRGGTAKVVELTLEEEIAAIKAANAMKLGIAGVDMLRSER
;
A
#
# COMPACT_ATOMS: atom_id res chain seq x y z
N MET A 1 -1.36 10.88 -9.02
CA MET A 1 -0.98 9.53 -9.45
C MET A 1 -2.04 8.89 -10.37
N SER A 2 -3.28 8.70 -9.98
CA SER A 2 -4.34 8.13 -10.86
C SER A 2 -4.49 8.89 -12.19
N ARG A 3 -4.50 10.23 -12.17
CA ARG A 3 -4.53 11.06 -13.39
C ARG A 3 -3.28 10.91 -14.28
N ALA A 4 -2.20 10.37 -13.77
CA ALA A 4 -0.96 10.10 -14.51
C ALA A 4 -0.94 8.71 -15.17
N GLY A 5 -2.06 7.98 -15.12
CA GLY A 5 -2.16 6.63 -15.71
C GLY A 5 -1.34 5.57 -14.97
N LEU A 6 -1.06 5.79 -13.69
CA LEU A 6 -0.41 4.79 -12.83
C LEU A 6 -1.44 3.80 -12.28
N GLY A 7 -1.11 2.52 -12.32
CA GLY A 7 -1.84 1.48 -11.62
C GLY A 7 -1.75 1.72 -10.10
N LEU A 8 -2.90 1.86 -9.46
CA LEU A 8 -2.98 2.02 -8.01
C LEU A 8 -3.93 0.97 -7.44
N PRO A 9 -3.64 0.42 -6.27
CA PRO A 9 -4.62 -0.34 -5.54
C PRO A 9 -5.88 0.51 -5.31
N LYS A 10 -7.08 -0.10 -5.45
CA LYS A 10 -8.33 0.61 -5.14
C LYS A 10 -8.27 1.11 -3.71
N THR A 11 -8.47 2.40 -3.52
CA THR A 11 -8.24 3.05 -2.24
C THR A 11 -9.36 4.04 -1.94
N VAL A 12 -9.92 3.95 -0.75
CA VAL A 12 -10.96 4.86 -0.26
C VAL A 12 -10.47 5.51 1.04
N PHE A 13 -10.58 6.83 1.09
CA PHE A 13 -10.37 7.58 2.32
C PHE A 13 -11.70 7.66 3.07
N THR A 14 -11.71 7.28 4.33
CA THR A 14 -12.90 7.40 5.16
C THR A 14 -12.61 8.25 6.39
N ASN A 15 -13.42 9.31 6.52
CA ASN A 15 -13.47 10.16 7.70
C ASN A 15 -14.82 9.94 8.35
N TYR A 16 -14.85 9.17 9.45
CA TYR A 16 -16.07 8.95 10.23
C TYR A 16 -17.27 8.43 9.41
N SER A 17 -17.00 7.68 8.34
CA SER A 17 -18.07 7.16 7.48
C SER A 17 -18.97 6.23 8.29
N LYS A 18 -20.25 6.54 8.35
CA LYS A 18 -21.28 5.66 8.89
C LYS A 18 -21.57 4.48 7.95
N ASP A 19 -21.09 4.55 6.71
CA ASP A 19 -21.33 3.54 5.68
C ASP A 19 -20.05 2.75 5.35
N VAL A 20 -19.68 1.88 6.29
CA VAL A 20 -18.53 0.97 6.13
C VAL A 20 -18.78 -0.02 4.98
N GLU A 21 -20.01 -0.45 4.78
CA GLU A 21 -20.35 -1.40 3.71
C GLU A 21 -20.10 -0.81 2.33
N ARG A 22 -20.46 0.44 2.13
CA ARG A 22 -20.20 1.17 0.89
C ARG A 22 -18.70 1.28 0.64
N THR A 23 -17.94 1.68 1.66
CA THR A 23 -16.46 1.75 1.59
C THR A 23 -15.85 0.43 1.15
N LEU A 24 -16.28 -0.68 1.74
CA LEU A 24 -15.81 -2.01 1.36
C LEU A 24 -16.18 -2.37 -0.08
N LYS A 25 -17.39 -2.05 -0.50
CA LYS A 25 -17.83 -2.29 -1.89
C LYS A 25 -17.00 -1.50 -2.91
N GLU A 26 -16.65 -0.25 -2.61
CA GLU A 26 -15.84 0.60 -3.48
C GLU A 26 -14.42 0.06 -3.69
N VAL A 27 -13.82 -0.60 -2.71
CA VAL A 27 -12.51 -1.24 -2.84
C VAL A 27 -12.56 -2.68 -3.37
N GLY A 28 -13.77 -3.21 -3.64
CA GLY A 28 -13.95 -4.56 -4.19
C GLY A 28 -14.20 -5.66 -3.14
N GLY A 29 -14.43 -5.28 -1.89
CA GLY A 29 -14.71 -6.22 -0.78
C GLY A 29 -13.45 -6.71 -0.07
N ALA A 30 -13.64 -7.56 0.95
CA ALA A 30 -12.54 -8.18 1.68
C ALA A 30 -11.89 -9.33 0.87
N PRO A 31 -10.60 -9.62 1.09
CA PRO A 31 -9.71 -9.00 2.07
C PRO A 31 -9.28 -7.58 1.72
N VAL A 32 -9.10 -6.74 2.75
CA VAL A 32 -8.68 -5.33 2.60
C VAL A 32 -7.56 -4.98 3.58
N ILE A 33 -6.75 -4.01 3.21
CA ILE A 33 -5.81 -3.36 4.10
C ILE A 33 -6.44 -2.08 4.65
N ILE A 34 -6.46 -1.93 5.95
CA ILE A 34 -6.92 -0.74 6.65
C ILE A 34 -5.71 -0.06 7.27
N LYS A 35 -5.50 1.22 6.96
CA LYS A 35 -4.32 1.97 7.38
C LYS A 35 -4.74 3.24 8.11
N LEU A 36 -4.13 3.51 9.26
CA LEU A 36 -4.20 4.83 9.89
C LEU A 36 -3.42 5.84 9.06
N LEU A 37 -4.01 7.01 8.79
CA LEU A 37 -3.31 8.08 8.08
C LEU A 37 -2.11 8.64 8.86
N GLU A 38 -2.18 8.60 10.17
CA GLU A 38 -1.17 9.12 11.07
C GLU A 38 -0.23 8.03 11.62
N GLY A 39 -0.29 6.83 11.02
CA GLY A 39 0.57 5.70 11.37
C GLY A 39 1.94 5.75 10.66
N THR A 40 2.98 5.25 11.33
CA THR A 40 4.32 5.11 10.77
C THR A 40 4.82 3.66 10.91
N GLN A 41 5.78 3.26 10.07
CA GLN A 41 6.50 1.97 10.18
C GLN A 41 5.59 0.72 10.22
N GLY A 42 4.43 0.77 9.56
CA GLY A 42 3.46 -0.33 9.58
C GLY A 42 2.64 -0.43 10.87
N LEU A 43 2.79 0.53 11.81
CA LEU A 43 1.87 0.69 12.92
C LEU A 43 0.52 1.21 12.41
N GLY A 44 -0.58 0.64 12.92
CA GLY A 44 -1.92 1.00 12.45
C GLY A 44 -2.25 0.49 11.04
N VAL A 45 -1.53 -0.52 10.54
CA VAL A 45 -1.87 -1.24 9.31
C VAL A 45 -2.44 -2.61 9.68
N VAL A 46 -3.66 -2.88 9.27
CA VAL A 46 -4.40 -4.10 9.59
C VAL A 46 -4.88 -4.78 8.30
N LEU A 47 -4.62 -6.08 8.17
CA LEU A 47 -5.26 -6.91 7.17
C LEU A 47 -6.58 -7.43 7.74
N ALA A 48 -7.68 -7.10 7.11
CA ALA A 48 -9.00 -7.64 7.43
C ALA A 48 -9.39 -8.68 6.36
N GLU A 49 -9.32 -9.94 6.72
CA GLU A 49 -9.50 -11.06 5.80
C GLU A 49 -10.95 -11.25 5.34
N ASN A 50 -11.90 -10.76 6.13
CA ASN A 50 -13.32 -10.89 5.84
C ASN A 50 -14.09 -9.61 6.21
N LYS A 51 -15.32 -9.52 5.71
CA LYS A 51 -16.20 -8.35 5.91
C LYS A 51 -16.40 -8.03 7.40
N LYS A 52 -16.62 -9.03 8.26
CA LYS A 52 -16.88 -8.81 9.70
C LYS A 52 -15.66 -8.16 10.39
N ALA A 53 -14.47 -8.70 10.11
CA ALA A 53 -13.24 -8.13 10.64
C ALA A 53 -13.02 -6.69 10.15
N ALA A 54 -13.25 -6.44 8.84
CA ALA A 54 -13.10 -5.10 8.26
C ALA A 54 -14.05 -4.09 8.92
N VAL A 55 -15.33 -4.44 9.08
CA VAL A 55 -16.32 -3.59 9.75
C VAL A 55 -15.87 -3.27 11.17
N SER A 56 -15.53 -4.29 11.98
CA SER A 56 -15.10 -4.10 13.37
C SER A 56 -13.89 -3.19 13.50
N VAL A 57 -12.88 -3.35 12.62
CA VAL A 57 -11.66 -2.51 12.66
C VAL A 57 -11.97 -1.07 12.27
N ILE A 58 -12.75 -0.86 11.21
CA ILE A 58 -13.11 0.49 10.75
C ILE A 58 -13.94 1.21 11.82
N GLU A 59 -14.92 0.52 12.42
CA GLU A 59 -15.74 1.08 13.51
C GLU A 59 -14.90 1.43 14.74
N ALA A 60 -13.96 0.58 15.13
CA ALA A 60 -13.04 0.86 16.23
C ALA A 60 -12.20 2.12 15.98
N PHE A 61 -11.63 2.26 14.78
CA PHE A 61 -10.87 3.45 14.41
C PHE A 61 -11.75 4.71 14.32
N ASN A 62 -12.98 4.57 13.81
CA ASN A 62 -13.95 5.66 13.77
C ASN A 62 -14.33 6.11 15.20
N GLY A 63 -14.50 5.18 16.14
CA GLY A 63 -14.76 5.48 17.56
C GLY A 63 -13.63 6.26 18.21
N LEU A 64 -12.39 6.02 17.77
CA LEU A 64 -11.19 6.77 18.19
C LEU A 64 -11.01 8.09 17.42
N LYS A 65 -11.93 8.45 16.54
CA LYS A 65 -11.83 9.63 15.66
C LYS A 65 -10.58 9.61 14.77
N ALA A 66 -10.04 8.43 14.47
CA ALA A 66 -8.89 8.28 13.61
C ALA A 66 -9.29 8.31 12.13
N ARG A 67 -8.47 8.97 11.31
CA ARG A 67 -8.63 8.96 9.87
C ARG A 67 -7.99 7.70 9.29
N VAL A 68 -8.72 6.98 8.44
CA VAL A 68 -8.26 5.73 7.87
C VAL A 68 -8.33 5.72 6.35
N ILE A 69 -7.45 4.91 5.76
CA ILE A 69 -7.51 4.50 4.37
C ILE A 69 -7.92 3.03 4.35
N VAL A 70 -8.90 2.70 3.53
CA VAL A 70 -9.23 1.31 3.18
C VAL A 70 -8.76 1.05 1.76
N GLN A 71 -7.98 0.00 1.59
CA GLN A 71 -7.31 -0.33 0.34
C GLN A 71 -7.50 -1.80 0.02
N GLU A 72 -7.69 -2.13 -1.26
CA GLU A 72 -7.71 -3.53 -1.69
C GLU A 72 -6.40 -4.24 -1.31
N PHE A 73 -6.50 -5.52 -0.98
CA PHE A 73 -5.35 -6.37 -0.70
C PHE A 73 -4.87 -7.04 -1.99
N ILE A 74 -3.62 -6.77 -2.37
CA ILE A 74 -3.00 -7.39 -3.54
C ILE A 74 -2.40 -8.74 -3.12
N LYS A 75 -3.17 -9.81 -3.28
CA LYS A 75 -2.77 -11.17 -2.88
C LYS A 75 -1.55 -11.67 -3.67
N GLU A 76 -1.46 -11.27 -4.92
CA GLU A 76 -0.43 -11.67 -5.87
C GLU A 76 0.96 -11.21 -5.42
N SER A 77 1.04 -10.15 -4.64
CA SER A 77 2.31 -9.67 -4.07
C SER A 77 2.94 -10.63 -3.05
N ARG A 78 2.15 -11.56 -2.47
CA ARG A 78 2.60 -12.61 -1.53
C ARG A 78 3.44 -12.09 -0.36
N GLY A 79 3.13 -10.90 0.15
CA GLY A 79 3.89 -10.26 1.22
C GLY A 79 5.21 -9.63 0.75
N GLU A 80 5.38 -9.46 -0.54
CA GLU A 80 6.51 -8.74 -1.13
C GLU A 80 6.09 -7.37 -1.62
N ASP A 81 7.00 -6.42 -1.53
CA ASP A 81 6.92 -5.15 -2.23
C ASP A 81 8.30 -4.78 -2.81
N ILE A 82 8.26 -3.95 -3.84
CA ILE A 82 9.45 -3.36 -4.43
C ILE A 82 9.55 -1.93 -3.93
N ARG A 83 10.72 -1.55 -3.43
CA ARG A 83 11.06 -0.15 -3.17
C ARG A 83 12.11 0.31 -4.17
N ALA A 84 11.71 1.25 -5.04
CA ALA A 84 12.61 1.93 -5.96
C ALA A 84 13.01 3.30 -5.40
N PHE A 85 14.29 3.64 -5.46
CA PHE A 85 14.80 4.97 -5.16
C PHE A 85 14.94 5.76 -6.45
N VAL A 86 14.21 6.86 -6.54
CA VAL A 86 14.23 7.77 -7.68
C VAL A 86 14.90 9.07 -7.27
N VAL A 87 15.89 9.51 -8.03
CA VAL A 87 16.59 10.79 -7.87
C VAL A 87 16.61 11.48 -9.22
N ASP A 88 16.09 12.70 -9.29
CA ASP A 88 16.03 13.53 -10.50
C ASP A 88 15.56 12.78 -11.76
N GLY A 89 14.49 11.99 -11.60
CA GLY A 89 13.87 11.25 -12.69
C GLY A 89 14.62 9.97 -13.11
N HIS A 90 15.58 9.51 -12.31
CA HIS A 90 16.32 8.27 -12.56
C HIS A 90 16.19 7.31 -11.37
N VAL A 91 16.04 6.02 -11.64
CA VAL A 91 16.10 5.00 -10.59
C VAL A 91 17.58 4.75 -10.28
N VAL A 92 18.00 5.07 -9.05
CA VAL A 92 19.38 4.87 -8.58
C VAL A 92 19.60 3.55 -7.85
N GLY A 93 18.53 2.85 -7.52
CA GLY A 93 18.56 1.53 -6.89
C GLY A 93 17.18 1.03 -6.56
N ALA A 94 17.06 -0.29 -6.43
CA ALA A 94 15.81 -0.92 -6.02
C ALA A 94 16.05 -2.15 -5.15
N MET A 95 15.07 -2.47 -4.30
CA MET A 95 15.07 -3.66 -3.49
C MET A 95 13.68 -4.30 -3.46
N VAL A 96 13.61 -5.60 -3.41
CA VAL A 96 12.43 -6.35 -2.96
C VAL A 96 12.52 -6.50 -1.45
N ARG A 97 11.43 -6.17 -0.77
CA ARG A 97 11.28 -6.45 0.66
C ARG A 97 10.27 -7.59 0.80
N THR A 98 10.61 -8.59 1.58
CA THR A 98 9.78 -9.78 1.81
C THR A 98 9.38 -9.81 3.28
N ALA A 99 8.09 -9.97 3.54
CA ALA A 99 7.56 -10.12 4.89
C ALA A 99 8.09 -11.40 5.55
N LYS A 100 8.22 -11.36 6.88
CA LYS A 100 8.47 -12.57 7.67
C LYS A 100 7.30 -13.55 7.50
N GLU A 101 7.57 -14.83 7.59
CA GLU A 101 6.53 -15.87 7.57
C GLU A 101 5.42 -15.58 8.59
N GLY A 102 4.16 -15.64 8.15
CA GLY A 102 2.98 -15.29 8.95
C GLY A 102 2.69 -13.78 9.07
N GLU A 103 3.51 -12.92 8.46
CA GLU A 103 3.28 -11.48 8.39
C GLU A 103 2.97 -11.07 6.94
N PHE A 104 2.11 -10.09 6.75
CA PHE A 104 1.77 -9.55 5.43
C PHE A 104 2.51 -8.25 5.09
N ARG A 105 3.11 -7.61 6.11
CA ARG A 105 3.85 -6.36 5.97
C ARG A 105 5.33 -6.63 5.76
N SER A 106 5.86 -6.18 4.63
CA SER A 106 7.26 -6.35 4.23
C SER A 106 8.25 -5.42 4.96
N ASN A 107 7.80 -4.66 5.96
CA ASN A 107 8.63 -3.72 6.69
C ASN A 107 9.80 -4.42 7.42
N LEU A 108 11.03 -3.95 7.19
CA LEU A 108 12.25 -4.50 7.79
C LEU A 108 12.22 -4.48 9.33
N HIS A 109 11.66 -3.43 9.93
CA HIS A 109 11.49 -3.32 11.39
C HIS A 109 10.58 -4.40 11.99
N ARG A 110 9.83 -5.13 11.15
CA ARG A 110 8.99 -6.26 11.58
C ARG A 110 9.61 -7.62 11.30
N GLY A 111 10.91 -7.64 11.02
CA GLY A 111 11.66 -8.86 10.73
C GLY A 111 11.57 -9.31 9.28
N GLY A 112 11.10 -8.44 8.37
CA GLY A 112 11.21 -8.64 6.94
C GLY A 112 12.65 -8.62 6.47
N THR A 113 12.90 -9.14 5.28
CA THR A 113 14.19 -9.12 4.60
C THR A 113 14.17 -8.20 3.40
N ALA A 114 15.35 -7.77 2.96
CA ALA A 114 15.49 -7.00 1.73
C ALA A 114 16.61 -7.58 0.85
N LYS A 115 16.37 -7.59 -0.46
CA LYS A 115 17.33 -8.00 -1.47
C LYS A 115 17.36 -6.97 -2.59
N VAL A 116 18.55 -6.55 -2.98
CA VAL A 116 18.73 -5.69 -4.16
C VAL A 116 18.25 -6.42 -5.41
N VAL A 117 17.53 -5.72 -6.27
CA VAL A 117 16.98 -6.27 -7.52
C VAL A 117 17.13 -5.27 -8.65
N GLU A 118 17.18 -5.80 -9.87
CA GLU A 118 17.00 -5.01 -11.08
C GLU A 118 15.50 -4.92 -11.38
N LEU A 119 15.04 -3.72 -11.73
CA LEU A 119 13.65 -3.50 -12.14
C LEU A 119 13.45 -3.91 -13.59
N THR A 120 12.25 -4.35 -13.90
CA THR A 120 11.81 -4.39 -15.30
C THR A 120 11.67 -2.95 -15.83
N LEU A 121 11.69 -2.79 -17.14
CA LEU A 121 11.47 -1.48 -17.78
C LEU A 121 10.13 -0.85 -17.36
N GLU A 122 9.09 -1.67 -17.21
CA GLU A 122 7.77 -1.21 -16.78
C GLU A 122 7.78 -0.71 -15.33
N GLU A 123 8.46 -1.43 -14.43
CA GLU A 123 8.63 -1.04 -13.02
C GLU A 123 9.43 0.26 -12.89
N GLU A 124 10.50 0.40 -13.67
CA GLU A 124 11.31 1.62 -13.69
C GLU A 124 10.50 2.83 -14.17
N ILE A 125 9.79 2.67 -15.31
CA ILE A 125 8.90 3.73 -15.84
C ILE A 125 7.82 4.09 -14.83
N ALA A 126 7.22 3.11 -14.15
CA ALA A 126 6.19 3.35 -13.14
C ALA A 126 6.74 4.15 -11.95
N ALA A 127 7.92 3.79 -11.45
CA ALA A 127 8.59 4.49 -10.35
C ALA A 127 8.89 5.95 -10.72
N ILE A 128 9.48 6.19 -11.89
CA ILE A 128 9.80 7.55 -12.37
C ILE A 128 8.52 8.38 -12.56
N LYS A 129 7.50 7.81 -13.18
CA LYS A 129 6.20 8.49 -13.35
C LYS A 129 5.56 8.83 -12.00
N ALA A 130 5.68 7.95 -10.99
CA ALA A 130 5.14 8.21 -9.66
C ALA A 130 5.84 9.39 -8.98
N ALA A 131 7.17 9.44 -9.00
CA ALA A 131 7.96 10.53 -8.45
C ALA A 131 7.60 11.86 -9.15
N ASN A 132 7.56 11.87 -10.49
CA ASN A 132 7.22 13.05 -11.29
C ASN A 132 5.79 13.53 -11.05
N ALA A 133 4.81 12.63 -10.93
CA ALA A 133 3.42 12.98 -10.63
C ALA A 133 3.25 13.67 -9.27
N MET A 134 4.16 13.40 -8.33
CA MET A 134 4.22 14.04 -7.02
C MET A 134 5.17 15.24 -6.98
N LYS A 135 5.85 15.54 -8.10
CA LYS A 135 6.86 16.62 -8.22
C LYS A 135 7.99 16.48 -7.20
N LEU A 136 8.44 15.26 -6.95
CA LEU A 136 9.52 14.96 -6.02
C LEU A 136 10.82 14.71 -6.78
N GLY A 137 11.87 15.49 -6.45
CA GLY A 137 13.22 15.26 -6.96
C GLY A 137 13.89 14.02 -6.36
N ILE A 138 13.51 13.65 -5.13
CA ILE A 138 13.96 12.42 -4.44
C ILE A 138 12.74 11.70 -3.90
N ALA A 139 12.58 10.43 -4.23
CA ALA A 139 11.45 9.63 -3.77
C ALA A 139 11.81 8.15 -3.56
N GLY A 140 11.26 7.56 -2.50
CA GLY A 140 11.13 6.10 -2.37
C GLY A 140 9.74 5.71 -2.86
N VAL A 141 9.68 4.93 -3.94
CA VAL A 141 8.43 4.47 -4.54
C VAL A 141 8.21 3.02 -4.19
N ASP A 142 7.12 2.73 -3.47
CA ASP A 142 6.73 1.37 -3.13
C ASP A 142 5.72 0.85 -4.16
N MET A 143 6.00 -0.33 -4.70
CA MET A 143 5.20 -0.98 -5.73
C MET A 143 4.85 -2.41 -5.32
N LEU A 144 3.66 -2.85 -5.70
CA LEU A 144 3.21 -4.24 -5.54
C LEU A 144 3.03 -4.85 -6.92
N ARG A 145 3.56 -6.04 -7.14
CA ARG A 145 3.28 -6.81 -8.34
C ARG A 145 1.87 -7.35 -8.28
N SER A 146 1.11 -7.18 -9.36
CA SER A 146 -0.22 -7.74 -9.53
C SER A 146 -0.38 -8.34 -10.94
N GLU A 147 -1.42 -9.13 -11.15
CA GLU A 147 -1.72 -9.75 -12.44
C GLU A 147 -2.43 -8.80 -13.44
N ARG A 148 -2.56 -7.54 -13.11
CA ARG A 148 -3.27 -6.52 -13.90
C ARG A 148 -2.48 -5.23 -14.04
#